data_8d2fdc0a803a942c347c8024521d20a1
#
_entry.id   8d2fdc0a803a942c347c8024521d20a1
#
_cell.length_a   1.000
_cell.length_b   1.000
_cell.length_c   1.000
_cell.angle_alpha   90.00
_cell.angle_beta   90.00
_cell.angle_gamma   90.00
#
_symmetry.space_group_name_H-M   'P 1'
#
loop_
_entity.id
_entity.type
_entity.pdbx_description
1 polymer ?
#
loop_
_entity_poly.entity_id
_entity_poly.type
_entity_poly.pdbx_seq_one_letter_code
_entity_poly.pdbx_strand_id
1 'polypeptide(L)'
;MKKFLFSAFLFCVLVFSCKVDSESSGSDNVVPRREDSQFSVSDSNLKIDMISILNSDAIVLGEDVESVTKTVSVEPFSMSKFEVSYNVWRFVYKWATSDLRGEKKYTFENAGAEGQHGDLSGSKLFNEGGEPQDEEIPVCGINWRDAVVWCNALSELCGLSPVYCTDSAFKNPLRSSIYAEGETPSNIPLPYGNAKATDMTSLAKGNVDNPYVNKNADGFRLPYIYEWEYAARKCEDGSFISGKNAPGDNTGPCSGSSKPTLMDEIMGVTPVPSSKVAKNYGWNMSNSKNDGPKETAAGWDDRNSACKIPANGAMRIHKQGGKLPSGLGFYDLAGNAYEWCYDFGSPYDWKYEVYPYKTMKHGGYNASYVYFESCYRRSDPAYVKTGGLRLARNR
;
A
#
# COMPACT_ATOMS: atom_id res chain seq x y z
N MET A 1 -26.63 15.19 76.97
CA MET A 1 -25.87 16.25 76.29
C MET A 1 -25.07 15.63 75.19
N LYS A 2 -25.51 15.67 73.93
CA LYS A 2 -24.80 15.20 72.73
C LYS A 2 -24.73 16.39 71.77
N LYS A 3 -23.50 16.86 71.45
CA LYS A 3 -23.25 17.90 70.51
C LYS A 3 -23.30 17.33 69.08
N PHE A 4 -24.15 17.86 68.24
CA PHE A 4 -24.12 17.64 66.78
C PHE A 4 -23.20 18.65 66.13
N LEU A 5 -22.20 18.16 65.41
CA LEU A 5 -21.42 18.95 64.48
C LEU A 5 -22.09 18.94 63.12
N PHE A 6 -22.44 20.11 62.59
CA PHE A 6 -22.87 20.32 61.22
C PHE A 6 -21.58 20.56 60.37
N SER A 7 -21.36 19.68 59.42
CA SER A 7 -20.34 19.87 58.38
C SER A 7 -20.98 20.53 57.16
N ALA A 8 -20.60 21.74 56.87
CA ALA A 8 -21.03 22.46 55.68
C ALA A 8 -20.19 22.02 54.45
N PHE A 9 -20.83 21.38 53.51
CA PHE A 9 -20.26 21.11 52.18
C PHE A 9 -20.35 22.37 51.30
N LEU A 10 -19.20 22.95 50.99
CA LEU A 10 -19.07 24.06 50.06
C LEU A 10 -19.05 23.52 48.65
N PHE A 11 -20.14 23.70 47.89
CA PHE A 11 -20.23 23.37 46.49
C PHE A 11 -19.53 24.52 45.67
N CYS A 12 -18.32 24.26 45.16
CA CYS A 12 -17.68 25.14 44.20
C CYS A 12 -18.27 24.87 42.81
N VAL A 13 -19.13 25.72 42.31
CA VAL A 13 -19.59 25.74 40.94
C VAL A 13 -18.51 26.41 40.11
N LEU A 14 -17.75 25.62 39.38
CA LEU A 14 -16.87 26.12 38.32
C LEU A 14 -17.71 26.45 37.08
N VAL A 15 -17.96 27.73 36.87
CA VAL A 15 -18.54 28.25 35.64
C VAL A 15 -17.44 28.23 34.58
N PHE A 16 -17.50 27.27 33.69
CA PHE A 16 -16.71 27.33 32.44
C PHE A 16 -17.35 28.36 31.52
N SER A 17 -16.73 29.50 31.41
CA SER A 17 -17.02 30.47 30.36
C SER A 17 -16.48 29.94 29.03
N CYS A 18 -17.35 29.43 28.18
CA CYS A 18 -17.02 29.22 26.77
C CYS A 18 -16.82 30.59 26.12
N LYS A 19 -15.57 30.96 25.90
CA LYS A 19 -15.25 31.92 24.85
C LYS A 19 -15.45 31.23 23.51
N VAL A 20 -16.40 31.68 22.76
CA VAL A 20 -16.52 31.42 21.33
C VAL A 20 -15.48 32.33 20.68
N ASP A 21 -14.31 31.78 20.39
CA ASP A 21 -13.33 32.46 19.53
C ASP A 21 -13.78 32.24 18.09
N SER A 22 -13.84 33.33 17.37
CA SER A 22 -14.15 33.43 15.96
C SER A 22 -13.29 32.49 15.12
N GLU A 23 -13.94 31.70 14.25
CA GLU A 23 -13.32 30.85 13.24
C GLU A 23 -12.28 31.62 12.43
N SER A 24 -11.00 31.31 12.66
CA SER A 24 -9.95 31.47 11.66
C SER A 24 -9.99 30.19 10.81
N SER A 25 -10.24 30.31 9.53
CA SER A 25 -10.17 29.23 8.54
C SER A 25 -8.71 28.83 8.26
N GLY A 26 -8.06 28.27 9.26
CA GLY A 26 -6.82 27.52 9.13
C GLY A 26 -7.19 26.06 9.36
N SER A 27 -6.90 25.18 8.43
CA SER A 27 -7.01 23.73 8.65
C SER A 27 -6.08 23.38 9.81
N ASP A 28 -6.65 23.18 10.99
CA ASP A 28 -5.87 22.68 12.12
C ASP A 28 -5.30 21.34 11.74
N ASN A 29 -3.97 21.25 11.65
CA ASN A 29 -3.29 20.00 11.36
C ASN A 29 -3.58 18.99 12.47
N VAL A 30 -4.30 17.92 12.15
CA VAL A 30 -4.59 16.85 13.10
C VAL A 30 -3.30 16.10 13.38
N VAL A 31 -2.81 16.18 14.64
CA VAL A 31 -1.65 15.41 15.08
C VAL A 31 -2.05 13.94 15.19
N PRO A 32 -1.38 13.03 14.45
CA PRO A 32 -1.75 11.63 14.46
C PRO A 32 -1.40 10.99 15.81
N ARG A 33 -2.36 10.27 16.39
CA ARG A 33 -2.10 9.40 17.55
C ARG A 33 -1.76 8.02 17.01
N ARG A 34 -0.56 7.56 17.29
CA ARG A 34 -0.02 6.32 16.73
C ARG A 34 0.39 5.35 17.85
N GLU A 35 0.28 4.06 17.56
CA GLU A 35 0.74 2.97 18.41
C GLU A 35 1.43 1.90 17.57
N ASP A 36 2.64 1.53 17.93
CA ASP A 36 3.37 0.43 17.34
C ASP A 36 3.03 -0.86 18.08
N SER A 37 2.78 -1.92 17.36
CA SER A 37 2.46 -3.24 17.90
C SER A 37 3.05 -4.34 17.04
N GLN A 38 3.11 -5.55 17.60
CA GLN A 38 3.58 -6.73 16.89
C GLN A 38 2.50 -7.80 16.94
N PHE A 39 2.06 -8.24 15.77
CA PHE A 39 1.07 -9.29 15.65
C PHE A 39 1.75 -10.64 15.43
N SER A 40 1.47 -11.63 16.28
CA SER A 40 2.01 -12.98 16.14
C SER A 40 1.16 -13.80 15.18
N VAL A 41 1.81 -14.44 14.21
CA VAL A 41 1.15 -15.39 13.30
C VAL A 41 1.00 -16.72 14.05
N SER A 42 -0.24 -17.21 14.18
CA SER A 42 -0.55 -18.43 14.93
C SER A 42 0.23 -19.64 14.40
N ASP A 43 0.52 -20.56 15.29
CA ASP A 43 1.26 -21.81 15.01
C ASP A 43 2.67 -21.59 14.41
N SER A 44 3.24 -20.39 14.64
CA SER A 44 4.59 -20.06 14.16
C SER A 44 5.33 -19.10 15.10
N ASN A 45 6.62 -18.87 14.82
CA ASN A 45 7.41 -17.81 15.45
C ASN A 45 7.39 -16.51 14.63
N LEU A 46 6.61 -16.45 13.54
CA LEU A 46 6.54 -15.32 12.65
C LEU A 46 5.73 -14.18 13.25
N LYS A 47 6.12 -12.96 12.94
CA LYS A 47 5.52 -11.76 13.45
C LYS A 47 5.34 -10.73 12.34
N ILE A 48 4.33 -9.89 12.51
CA ILE A 48 4.02 -8.78 11.63
C ILE A 48 4.00 -7.52 12.48
N ASP A 49 4.94 -6.62 12.22
CA ASP A 49 4.96 -5.31 12.87
C ASP A 49 3.86 -4.43 12.28
N MET A 50 3.05 -3.83 13.13
CA MET A 50 1.91 -2.99 12.76
C MET A 50 2.07 -1.60 13.37
N ILE A 51 1.67 -0.60 12.63
CA ILE A 51 1.46 0.77 13.10
C ILE A 51 -0.03 1.08 13.03
N SER A 52 -0.59 1.52 14.14
CA SER A 52 -1.99 1.89 14.26
C SER A 52 -2.14 3.39 14.34
N ILE A 53 -3.05 3.92 13.54
CA ILE A 53 -3.50 5.31 13.59
C ILE A 53 -4.82 5.32 14.37
N LEU A 54 -4.86 6.04 15.48
CA LEU A 54 -5.91 5.91 16.50
C LEU A 54 -6.98 6.99 16.42
N ASN A 55 -6.79 8.01 15.62
CA ASN A 55 -7.74 9.12 15.45
C ASN A 55 -8.11 9.28 13.98
N SER A 56 -9.36 9.72 13.75
CA SER A 56 -9.81 10.11 12.43
C SER A 56 -9.13 11.38 11.96
N ASP A 57 -8.94 11.50 10.66
CA ASP A 57 -8.36 12.64 9.97
C ASP A 57 -8.95 12.74 8.56
N ALA A 58 -8.42 13.62 7.73
CA ALA A 58 -8.73 13.71 6.32
C ALA A 58 -7.48 13.91 5.48
N ILE A 59 -7.49 13.41 4.26
CA ILE A 59 -6.42 13.60 3.29
C ILE A 59 -6.99 14.12 1.97
N VAL A 60 -6.23 15.00 1.32
CA VAL A 60 -6.49 15.42 -0.06
C VAL A 60 -5.68 14.53 -0.99
N LEU A 61 -6.35 13.59 -1.66
CA LEU A 61 -5.74 12.71 -2.66
C LEU A 61 -5.44 13.48 -3.94
N GLY A 62 -4.32 13.17 -4.59
CA GLY A 62 -3.91 13.80 -5.84
C GLY A 62 -3.36 15.22 -5.69
N GLU A 63 -3.19 15.72 -4.46
CA GLU A 63 -2.64 17.06 -4.19
C GLU A 63 -1.27 17.24 -4.84
N ASP A 64 -1.08 18.40 -5.47
CA ASP A 64 0.12 18.80 -6.20
C ASP A 64 0.46 17.98 -7.47
N VAL A 65 -0.21 16.87 -7.72
CA VAL A 65 0.10 15.95 -8.83
C VAL A 65 -1.00 15.95 -9.89
N GLU A 66 -2.25 15.98 -9.47
CA GLU A 66 -3.41 15.80 -10.33
C GLU A 66 -4.25 17.09 -10.48
N SER A 67 -4.84 17.25 -11.65
CA SER A 67 -5.72 18.42 -11.93
C SER A 67 -7.03 18.39 -11.14
N VAL A 68 -7.40 17.23 -10.58
CA VAL A 68 -8.60 17.07 -9.75
C VAL A 68 -8.22 16.34 -8.48
N THR A 69 -8.49 16.96 -7.36
CA THR A 69 -8.24 16.43 -6.02
C THR A 69 -9.52 15.91 -5.39
N LYS A 70 -9.40 15.01 -4.42
CA LYS A 70 -10.51 14.48 -3.64
C LYS A 70 -10.16 14.43 -2.17
N THR A 71 -10.90 15.14 -1.34
CA THR A 71 -10.79 15.00 0.12
C THR A 71 -11.50 13.73 0.57
N VAL A 72 -10.81 12.90 1.35
CA VAL A 72 -11.32 11.64 1.88
C VAL A 72 -11.09 11.59 3.38
N SER A 73 -12.11 11.17 4.14
CA SER A 73 -11.99 10.87 5.57
C SER A 73 -11.16 9.61 5.76
N VAL A 74 -10.25 9.67 6.71
CA VAL A 74 -9.41 8.53 7.13
C VAL A 74 -9.84 8.13 8.54
N GLU A 75 -10.55 7.02 8.64
CA GLU A 75 -10.92 6.45 9.93
C GLU A 75 -9.72 5.75 10.58
N PRO A 76 -9.75 5.50 11.91
CA PRO A 76 -8.71 4.74 12.58
C PRO A 76 -8.45 3.38 11.90
N PHE A 77 -7.18 3.08 11.65
CA PHE A 77 -6.76 1.84 11.01
C PHE A 77 -5.40 1.38 11.54
N SER A 78 -5.07 0.12 11.31
CA SER A 78 -3.73 -0.40 11.49
C SER A 78 -3.16 -0.85 10.14
N MET A 79 -1.88 -0.61 9.90
CA MET A 79 -1.21 -1.05 8.68
C MET A 79 0.14 -1.65 9.03
N SER A 80 0.60 -2.66 8.28
CA SER A 80 1.90 -3.27 8.53
C SER A 80 3.02 -2.28 8.25
N LYS A 81 3.99 -2.25 9.16
CA LYS A 81 5.14 -1.37 9.13
C LYS A 81 5.98 -1.59 7.87
N PHE A 82 6.03 -2.83 7.42
CA PHE A 82 6.74 -3.31 6.25
C PHE A 82 5.79 -3.97 5.25
N GLU A 83 6.27 -4.21 4.05
CA GLU A 83 5.66 -5.14 3.09
C GLU A 83 5.54 -6.54 3.73
N VAL A 84 4.69 -7.43 3.19
CA VAL A 84 4.64 -8.82 3.66
C VAL A 84 5.86 -9.58 3.15
N SER A 85 6.66 -10.16 4.06
CA SER A 85 7.79 -11.00 3.65
C SER A 85 7.34 -12.30 3.00
N TYR A 86 8.17 -12.85 2.11
CA TYR A 86 7.89 -14.15 1.48
C TYR A 86 7.81 -15.28 2.51
N ASN A 87 8.58 -15.19 3.59
CA ASN A 87 8.52 -16.16 4.67
C ASN A 87 7.12 -16.22 5.32
N VAL A 88 6.55 -15.07 5.68
CA VAL A 88 5.18 -15.00 6.21
C VAL A 88 4.15 -15.42 5.16
N TRP A 89 4.29 -14.96 3.92
CA TRP A 89 3.44 -15.38 2.81
C TRP A 89 3.41 -16.89 2.65
N ARG A 90 4.59 -17.51 2.56
CA ARG A 90 4.75 -18.93 2.31
C ARG A 90 4.19 -19.81 3.42
N PHE A 91 4.39 -19.39 4.68
CA PHE A 91 3.84 -20.11 5.83
C PHE A 91 2.31 -20.16 5.78
N VAL A 92 1.67 -19.02 5.60
CA VAL A 92 0.20 -18.93 5.49
C VAL A 92 -0.31 -19.66 4.25
N TYR A 93 0.37 -19.52 3.11
CA TYR A 93 0.03 -20.22 1.87
C TYR A 93 0.00 -21.75 2.07
N LYS A 94 1.04 -22.34 2.69
CA LYS A 94 1.10 -23.78 2.98
C LYS A 94 -0.05 -24.21 3.89
N TRP A 95 -0.29 -23.48 4.95
CA TRP A 95 -1.42 -23.76 5.83
C TRP A 95 -2.76 -23.67 5.08
N ALA A 96 -2.95 -22.63 4.31
CA ALA A 96 -4.19 -22.36 3.59
C ALA A 96 -4.51 -23.42 2.53
N THR A 97 -3.48 -23.92 1.83
CA THR A 97 -3.62 -24.90 0.75
C THR A 97 -3.54 -26.35 1.20
N SER A 98 -3.38 -26.61 2.51
CA SER A 98 -3.29 -27.96 3.07
C SER A 98 -4.60 -28.74 2.88
N ASP A 99 -4.51 -30.01 2.48
CA ASP A 99 -5.67 -30.91 2.37
C ASP A 99 -6.35 -31.18 3.71
N LEU A 100 -5.64 -30.97 4.83
CA LEU A 100 -6.19 -31.09 6.18
C LEU A 100 -7.31 -30.08 6.44
N ARG A 101 -7.44 -29.03 5.66
CA ARG A 101 -8.50 -28.03 5.77
C ARG A 101 -9.83 -28.47 5.16
N GLY A 102 -9.85 -29.52 4.34
CA GLY A 102 -11.06 -30.02 3.69
C GLY A 102 -11.76 -28.93 2.87
N GLU A 103 -13.05 -28.74 3.11
CA GLU A 103 -13.87 -27.72 2.41
C GLU A 103 -13.43 -26.26 2.73
N LYS A 104 -12.67 -26.04 3.78
CA LYS A 104 -12.12 -24.73 4.14
C LYS A 104 -10.76 -24.45 3.49
N LYS A 105 -10.32 -25.30 2.60
CA LYS A 105 -9.08 -25.13 1.85
C LYS A 105 -9.15 -23.90 0.95
N TYR A 106 -8.06 -23.17 0.88
CA TYR A 106 -7.89 -22.03 -0.02
C TYR A 106 -7.23 -22.47 -1.32
N THR A 107 -7.51 -21.76 -2.40
CA THR A 107 -6.91 -22.00 -3.72
C THR A 107 -6.35 -20.68 -4.25
N PHE A 108 -5.10 -20.74 -4.72
CA PHE A 108 -4.39 -19.58 -5.25
C PHE A 108 -4.01 -19.82 -6.71
N GLU A 109 -4.07 -18.75 -7.51
CA GLU A 109 -3.57 -18.77 -8.88
C GLU A 109 -2.04 -18.80 -8.91
N ASN A 110 -1.40 -18.04 -7.99
CA ASN A 110 0.04 -17.93 -7.88
C ASN A 110 0.52 -18.27 -6.48
N ALA A 111 1.62 -19.01 -6.41
CA ALA A 111 2.23 -19.41 -5.14
C ALA A 111 3.01 -18.26 -4.45
N GLY A 112 3.28 -17.18 -5.19
CA GLY A 112 4.19 -16.13 -4.76
C GLY A 112 5.65 -16.52 -4.88
N ALA A 113 6.54 -15.55 -4.84
CA ALA A 113 7.98 -15.70 -4.99
C ALA A 113 8.74 -14.82 -4.00
N GLU A 114 9.97 -15.23 -3.65
CA GLU A 114 10.87 -14.54 -2.74
C GLU A 114 11.58 -13.37 -3.42
N GLY A 115 10.84 -12.48 -3.99
CA GLY A 115 11.39 -11.38 -4.76
C GLY A 115 11.44 -11.66 -6.25
N GLN A 116 11.79 -10.63 -6.99
CA GLN A 116 11.90 -10.66 -8.43
C GLN A 116 13.32 -10.27 -8.81
N HIS A 117 13.97 -11.07 -9.65
CA HIS A 117 15.21 -10.67 -10.29
C HIS A 117 14.86 -9.93 -11.59
N GLY A 118 15.39 -8.72 -11.74
CA GLY A 118 15.30 -8.00 -12.99
C GLY A 118 16.13 -8.69 -14.06
N ASP A 119 15.50 -9.55 -14.84
CA ASP A 119 16.02 -9.93 -16.12
C ASP A 119 15.14 -9.28 -17.19
N LEU A 120 15.76 -8.87 -18.27
CA LEU A 120 15.13 -8.12 -19.36
C LEU A 120 14.14 -8.93 -20.19
N SER A 121 14.18 -10.23 -20.07
CA SER A 121 13.25 -11.12 -20.78
C SER A 121 11.88 -11.18 -20.13
N GLY A 122 11.66 -10.36 -19.07
CA GLY A 122 10.39 -10.19 -18.41
C GLY A 122 10.11 -11.28 -17.37
N SER A 123 10.70 -11.14 -16.21
CA SER A 123 10.15 -11.73 -15.00
C SER A 123 10.52 -13.17 -14.69
N LYS A 124 11.79 -13.46 -14.54
CA LYS A 124 12.13 -14.61 -13.70
C LYS A 124 11.85 -14.27 -12.25
N LEU A 125 10.87 -14.95 -11.70
CA LEU A 125 10.60 -14.90 -10.27
C LEU A 125 11.64 -15.80 -9.57
N PHE A 126 12.27 -15.25 -8.54
CA PHE A 126 13.19 -16.02 -7.74
C PHE A 126 12.42 -16.86 -6.73
N ASN A 127 12.74 -18.16 -6.69
CA ASN A 127 12.19 -19.10 -5.70
C ASN A 127 10.64 -19.13 -5.65
N GLU A 128 9.99 -19.10 -6.82
CA GLU A 128 8.53 -19.16 -6.90
C GLU A 128 8.01 -20.48 -6.31
N GLY A 129 7.14 -20.38 -5.28
CA GLY A 129 6.58 -21.53 -4.57
C GLY A 129 7.59 -22.35 -3.78
N GLY A 130 8.88 -21.99 -3.77
CA GLY A 130 9.94 -22.67 -3.02
C GLY A 130 9.97 -22.32 -1.53
N GLU A 131 10.92 -22.91 -0.79
CA GLU A 131 11.14 -22.55 0.60
C GLU A 131 11.86 -21.19 0.70
N PRO A 132 11.51 -20.32 1.67
CA PRO A 132 12.20 -19.04 1.87
C PRO A 132 13.70 -19.25 2.11
N GLN A 133 14.52 -18.42 1.47
CA GLN A 133 15.97 -18.39 1.65
C GLN A 133 16.39 -17.20 2.51
N ASP A 134 15.57 -16.15 2.54
CA ASP A 134 15.79 -14.96 3.36
C ASP A 134 14.45 -14.52 3.98
N GLU A 135 14.42 -14.43 5.30
CA GLU A 135 13.18 -14.18 6.06
C GLU A 135 12.57 -12.79 5.83
N GLU A 136 13.37 -11.84 5.36
CA GLU A 136 13.00 -10.42 5.29
C GLU A 136 12.74 -9.91 3.86
N ILE A 137 12.87 -10.77 2.83
CA ILE A 137 12.56 -10.38 1.45
C ILE A 137 11.04 -10.34 1.24
N PRO A 138 10.47 -9.24 0.71
CA PRO A 138 9.05 -9.17 0.39
C PRO A 138 8.60 -10.23 -0.61
N VAL A 139 7.37 -10.72 -0.43
CA VAL A 139 6.73 -11.53 -1.46
C VAL A 139 6.45 -10.67 -2.70
N CYS A 140 6.62 -11.26 -3.87
CA CYS A 140 6.17 -10.71 -5.14
C CYS A 140 5.63 -11.80 -6.07
N GLY A 141 5.28 -11.43 -7.29
CA GLY A 141 4.75 -12.39 -8.26
C GLY A 141 3.39 -12.94 -7.85
N ILE A 142 2.60 -12.13 -7.21
CA ILE A 142 1.19 -12.39 -6.88
C ILE A 142 0.31 -11.40 -7.64
N ASN A 143 -0.92 -11.78 -7.88
CA ASN A 143 -1.92 -10.88 -8.40
C ASN A 143 -2.82 -10.33 -7.26
N TRP A 144 -3.69 -9.38 -7.59
CA TRP A 144 -4.59 -8.77 -6.61
C TRP A 144 -5.53 -9.79 -5.95
N ARG A 145 -6.00 -10.77 -6.71
CA ARG A 145 -6.90 -11.82 -6.23
C ARG A 145 -6.23 -12.69 -5.18
N ASP A 146 -4.96 -13.08 -5.45
CA ASP A 146 -4.15 -13.84 -4.49
C ASP A 146 -3.98 -13.06 -3.18
N ALA A 147 -3.68 -11.76 -3.27
CA ALA A 147 -3.49 -10.90 -2.11
C ALA A 147 -4.75 -10.82 -1.24
N VAL A 148 -5.93 -10.63 -1.85
CA VAL A 148 -7.23 -10.58 -1.15
C VAL A 148 -7.55 -11.91 -0.46
N VAL A 149 -7.39 -13.01 -1.18
CA VAL A 149 -7.65 -14.36 -0.66
C VAL A 149 -6.68 -14.72 0.45
N TRP A 150 -5.41 -14.33 0.32
CA TRP A 150 -4.39 -14.56 1.33
C TRP A 150 -4.64 -13.76 2.62
N CYS A 151 -5.15 -12.53 2.54
CA CYS A 151 -5.57 -11.77 3.71
C CYS A 151 -6.64 -12.51 4.52
N ASN A 152 -7.60 -13.15 3.86
CA ASN A 152 -8.59 -13.99 4.52
C ASN A 152 -7.96 -15.23 5.16
N ALA A 153 -7.02 -15.88 4.46
CA ALA A 153 -6.32 -17.05 4.98
C ALA A 153 -5.52 -16.73 6.24
N LEU A 154 -4.78 -15.61 6.24
CA LEU A 154 -4.06 -15.13 7.41
C LEU A 154 -5.03 -14.80 8.56
N SER A 155 -6.16 -14.16 8.26
CA SER A 155 -7.17 -13.85 9.27
C SER A 155 -7.68 -15.11 9.95
N GLU A 156 -8.09 -16.12 9.18
CA GLU A 156 -8.56 -17.39 9.76
C GLU A 156 -7.48 -18.16 10.52
N LEU A 157 -6.24 -18.18 10.01
CA LEU A 157 -5.11 -18.81 10.71
C LEU A 157 -4.94 -18.18 12.11
N CYS A 158 -5.14 -16.88 12.21
CA CYS A 158 -4.98 -16.12 13.45
C CYS A 158 -6.26 -16.03 14.30
N GLY A 159 -7.32 -16.77 13.94
CA GLY A 159 -8.58 -16.77 14.66
C GLY A 159 -9.39 -15.47 14.52
N LEU A 160 -9.11 -14.68 13.51
CA LEU A 160 -9.80 -13.44 13.17
C LEU A 160 -10.88 -13.67 12.11
N SER A 161 -11.83 -12.74 12.03
CA SER A 161 -12.91 -12.77 11.04
C SER A 161 -12.39 -12.32 9.66
N PRO A 162 -12.52 -13.13 8.59
CA PRO A 162 -12.20 -12.73 7.24
C PRO A 162 -12.97 -11.50 6.78
N VAL A 163 -12.28 -10.63 6.03
CA VAL A 163 -12.86 -9.36 5.56
C VAL A 163 -13.61 -9.53 4.24
N TYR A 164 -13.13 -10.39 3.35
CA TYR A 164 -13.66 -10.53 2.01
C TYR A 164 -14.57 -11.74 1.89
N CYS A 165 -15.81 -11.53 1.43
CA CYS A 165 -16.83 -12.57 1.38
C CYS A 165 -17.50 -12.65 0.00
N THR A 166 -18.05 -13.82 -0.32
CA THR A 166 -18.81 -14.05 -1.55
C THR A 166 -20.28 -13.68 -1.42
N ASP A 167 -20.77 -13.42 -0.21
CA ASP A 167 -22.16 -13.07 0.08
C ASP A 167 -22.28 -11.82 0.96
N SER A 168 -23.43 -11.15 0.85
CA SER A 168 -23.73 -9.92 1.59
C SER A 168 -24.01 -10.12 3.09
N ALA A 169 -24.23 -11.36 3.52
CA ALA A 169 -24.42 -11.72 4.94
C ALA A 169 -23.09 -12.04 5.63
N PHE A 170 -21.96 -11.98 4.89
CA PHE A 170 -20.60 -12.24 5.34
C PHE A 170 -20.38 -13.62 5.97
N LYS A 171 -21.12 -14.62 5.52
CA LYS A 171 -21.06 -16.00 6.02
C LYS A 171 -20.04 -16.85 5.28
N ASN A 172 -19.78 -16.54 4.02
CA ASN A 172 -18.94 -17.31 3.13
C ASN A 172 -17.67 -16.51 2.77
N PRO A 173 -16.54 -16.73 3.46
CA PRO A 173 -15.27 -16.12 3.11
C PRO A 173 -14.85 -16.45 1.69
N LEU A 174 -14.30 -15.49 0.97
CA LEU A 174 -13.68 -15.71 -0.33
C LEU A 174 -12.41 -16.55 -0.16
N ARG A 175 -12.38 -17.76 -0.75
CA ARG A 175 -11.30 -18.75 -0.56
C ARG A 175 -10.57 -19.12 -1.85
N SER A 176 -10.97 -18.61 -3.00
CA SER A 176 -10.34 -18.89 -4.29
C SER A 176 -9.97 -17.61 -4.99
N SER A 177 -8.71 -17.51 -5.42
CA SER A 177 -8.24 -16.44 -6.31
C SER A 177 -8.45 -16.79 -7.79
N ILE A 178 -8.86 -18.03 -8.07
CA ILE A 178 -9.09 -18.52 -9.42
C ILE A 178 -10.49 -18.06 -9.87
N TYR A 179 -10.54 -17.52 -11.06
CA TYR A 179 -11.79 -17.16 -11.71
C TYR A 179 -12.57 -18.42 -12.10
N ALA A 180 -13.90 -18.40 -12.01
CA ALA A 180 -14.72 -19.53 -12.44
C ALA A 180 -14.59 -19.78 -13.95
N GLU A 181 -14.61 -21.06 -14.36
CA GLU A 181 -14.54 -21.42 -15.77
C GLU A 181 -15.64 -20.73 -16.59
N GLY A 182 -15.24 -20.12 -17.70
CA GLY A 182 -16.13 -19.39 -18.61
C GLY A 182 -16.20 -17.89 -18.42
N GLU A 183 -15.66 -17.36 -17.31
CA GLU A 183 -15.63 -15.92 -17.00
C GLU A 183 -14.21 -15.32 -17.13
N THR A 184 -13.37 -15.89 -17.99
CA THR A 184 -11.98 -15.41 -18.11
C THR A 184 -11.91 -13.98 -18.62
N PRO A 185 -11.22 -13.08 -17.89
CA PRO A 185 -11.01 -11.70 -18.32
C PRO A 185 -10.21 -11.57 -19.61
N SER A 186 -9.59 -12.65 -20.09
CA SER A 186 -8.84 -12.67 -21.35
C SER A 186 -9.66 -12.29 -22.58
N ASN A 187 -10.98 -12.30 -22.49
CA ASN A 187 -11.88 -11.85 -23.53
C ASN A 187 -12.43 -10.44 -23.32
N ILE A 188 -12.05 -9.76 -22.24
CA ILE A 188 -12.38 -8.35 -22.07
C ILE A 188 -11.35 -7.58 -22.90
N PRO A 189 -11.74 -6.93 -24.01
CA PRO A 189 -10.79 -6.12 -24.77
C PRO A 189 -10.19 -5.08 -23.82
N LEU A 190 -8.87 -5.08 -23.69
CA LEU A 190 -8.19 -3.96 -23.04
C LEU A 190 -8.65 -2.71 -23.80
N PRO A 191 -9.18 -1.69 -23.11
CA PRO A 191 -9.66 -0.50 -23.78
C PRO A 191 -8.49 0.33 -24.28
N TYR A 192 -7.82 -0.12 -25.32
CA TYR A 192 -6.92 0.68 -26.10
C TYR A 192 -7.75 1.61 -27.00
N GLY A 193 -7.82 2.87 -26.61
CA GLY A 193 -8.48 3.93 -27.37
C GLY A 193 -10.00 3.90 -27.29
N ASN A 194 -10.60 4.94 -26.69
CA ASN A 194 -12.02 5.31 -26.68
C ASN A 194 -13.06 4.24 -26.26
N ALA A 195 -12.65 3.12 -25.70
CA ALA A 195 -13.58 2.21 -25.07
C ALA A 195 -14.16 2.89 -23.83
N LYS A 196 -15.48 3.04 -23.78
CA LYS A 196 -16.18 3.49 -22.57
C LYS A 196 -15.78 2.59 -21.41
N ALA A 197 -15.40 3.21 -20.28
CA ALA A 197 -15.20 2.50 -19.03
C ALA A 197 -16.37 1.52 -18.84
N THR A 198 -16.04 0.24 -18.63
CA THR A 198 -17.06 -0.75 -18.31
C THR A 198 -17.58 -0.36 -16.94
N ASP A 199 -18.87 -0.04 -16.87
CA ASP A 199 -19.49 0.38 -15.63
C ASP A 199 -19.29 -0.70 -14.56
N MET A 200 -18.68 -0.35 -13.43
CA MET A 200 -18.46 -1.26 -12.32
C MET A 200 -19.75 -1.89 -11.79
N THR A 201 -20.90 -1.27 -12.05
CA THR A 201 -22.21 -1.84 -11.73
C THR A 201 -22.50 -3.14 -12.49
N SER A 202 -21.80 -3.40 -13.60
CA SER A 202 -21.93 -4.65 -14.37
C SER A 202 -21.16 -5.82 -13.76
N LEU A 203 -20.20 -5.57 -12.84
CA LEU A 203 -19.44 -6.62 -12.18
C LEU A 203 -20.22 -7.18 -10.99
N ALA A 204 -20.62 -8.44 -11.07
CA ALA A 204 -21.39 -9.10 -10.03
C ALA A 204 -20.68 -9.01 -8.65
N LYS A 205 -21.38 -8.52 -7.63
CA LYS A 205 -20.90 -8.56 -6.25
C LYS A 205 -20.75 -10.01 -5.78
N GLY A 206 -19.70 -10.25 -4.98
CA GLY A 206 -19.35 -11.57 -4.49
C GLY A 206 -18.40 -12.35 -5.40
N ASN A 207 -18.12 -11.82 -6.58
CA ASN A 207 -17.04 -12.31 -7.45
C ASN A 207 -15.67 -12.02 -6.84
N VAL A 208 -14.65 -12.76 -7.25
CA VAL A 208 -13.27 -12.59 -6.76
C VAL A 208 -12.72 -11.19 -7.02
N ASP A 209 -13.12 -10.52 -8.11
CA ASP A 209 -12.70 -9.15 -8.43
C ASP A 209 -13.56 -8.07 -7.74
N ASN A 210 -14.72 -8.45 -7.18
CA ASN A 210 -15.64 -7.55 -6.49
C ASN A 210 -16.28 -8.22 -5.26
N PRO A 211 -15.49 -8.67 -4.28
CA PRO A 211 -16.02 -9.32 -3.08
C PRO A 211 -16.85 -8.35 -2.23
N TYR A 212 -17.72 -8.90 -1.42
CA TYR A 212 -18.31 -8.16 -0.32
C TYR A 212 -17.24 -7.91 0.75
N VAL A 213 -17.16 -6.68 1.26
CA VAL A 213 -16.21 -6.27 2.29
C VAL A 213 -16.93 -6.12 3.62
N ASN A 214 -16.61 -6.97 4.58
CA ASN A 214 -17.12 -6.85 5.94
C ASN A 214 -16.31 -5.81 6.71
N LYS A 215 -16.83 -4.59 6.79
CA LYS A 215 -16.17 -3.48 7.50
C LYS A 215 -16.09 -3.67 9.01
N ASN A 216 -16.89 -4.58 9.57
CA ASN A 216 -16.88 -4.90 10.99
C ASN A 216 -15.96 -6.08 11.33
N ALA A 217 -15.34 -6.71 10.32
CA ALA A 217 -14.37 -7.77 10.55
C ALA A 217 -13.07 -7.20 11.13
N ASP A 218 -12.47 -7.95 12.04
CA ASP A 218 -11.20 -7.63 12.68
C ASP A 218 -9.98 -8.26 11.99
N GLY A 219 -10.21 -8.94 10.86
CA GLY A 219 -9.19 -9.60 10.07
C GLY A 219 -8.32 -8.65 9.26
N PHE A 220 -7.36 -9.26 8.55
CA PHE A 220 -6.46 -8.56 7.65
C PHE A 220 -7.11 -8.29 6.30
N ARG A 221 -6.70 -7.17 5.69
CA ARG A 221 -7.11 -6.74 4.37
C ARG A 221 -5.99 -5.99 3.65
N LEU A 222 -6.17 -5.70 2.38
CA LEU A 222 -5.36 -4.72 1.69
C LEU A 222 -5.68 -3.30 2.20
N PRO A 223 -4.69 -2.39 2.22
CA PRO A 223 -4.97 -0.98 2.49
C PRO A 223 -5.84 -0.38 1.39
N TYR A 224 -6.66 0.58 1.75
CA TYR A 224 -7.23 1.48 0.77
C TYR A 224 -6.17 2.48 0.31
N ILE A 225 -6.32 3.00 -0.90
CA ILE A 225 -5.36 3.96 -1.47
C ILE A 225 -5.16 5.18 -0.55
N TYR A 226 -6.22 5.66 0.08
CA TYR A 226 -6.16 6.82 0.97
C TYR A 226 -5.43 6.51 2.29
N GLU A 227 -5.53 5.30 2.83
CA GLU A 227 -4.78 4.86 4.02
C GLU A 227 -3.29 4.77 3.69
N TRP A 228 -2.98 4.20 2.54
CA TRP A 228 -1.61 4.08 2.07
C TRP A 228 -0.98 5.46 1.84
N GLU A 229 -1.69 6.36 1.15
CA GLU A 229 -1.19 7.71 0.87
C GLU A 229 -1.09 8.55 2.15
N TYR A 230 -2.02 8.36 3.11
CA TYR A 230 -1.93 8.95 4.44
C TYR A 230 -0.65 8.51 5.17
N ALA A 231 -0.37 7.21 5.20
CA ALA A 231 0.85 6.66 5.81
C ALA A 231 2.14 7.18 5.14
N ALA A 232 2.08 7.47 3.84
CA ALA A 232 3.19 7.99 3.06
C ALA A 232 3.47 9.47 3.32
N ARG A 233 2.42 10.28 3.49
CA ARG A 233 2.50 11.75 3.48
C ARG A 233 2.35 12.40 4.85
N LYS A 234 1.65 11.77 5.80
CA LYS A 234 1.41 12.34 7.13
C LYS A 234 2.70 12.38 7.95
N CYS A 235 2.96 13.51 8.60
CA CYS A 235 4.06 13.72 9.52
C CYS A 235 3.61 13.66 10.97
N GLU A 236 4.55 13.43 11.90
CA GLU A 236 4.27 13.38 13.34
C GLU A 236 3.73 14.71 13.91
N ASP A 237 4.09 15.82 13.30
CA ASP A 237 3.59 17.16 13.68
C ASP A 237 2.19 17.47 13.15
N GLY A 238 1.57 16.53 12.46
CA GLY A 238 0.26 16.67 11.86
C GLY A 238 0.24 17.29 10.47
N SER A 239 1.37 17.72 9.93
CA SER A 239 1.46 18.22 8.55
C SER A 239 1.41 17.08 7.52
N PHE A 240 1.26 17.45 6.25
CA PHE A 240 1.42 16.55 5.12
C PHE A 240 2.57 17.03 4.23
N ILE A 241 3.38 16.11 3.76
CA ILE A 241 4.31 16.41 2.66
C ILE A 241 3.54 16.45 1.35
N SER A 242 4.11 17.16 0.35
CA SER A 242 3.54 17.24 -0.99
C SER A 242 3.41 15.84 -1.63
N GLY A 243 2.35 15.65 -2.41
CA GLY A 243 2.15 14.42 -3.18
C GLY A 243 3.26 14.11 -4.18
N LYS A 244 4.03 15.11 -4.59
CA LYS A 244 5.22 14.96 -5.47
C LYS A 244 6.47 14.46 -4.75
N ASN A 245 6.47 14.45 -3.43
CA ASN A 245 7.62 13.99 -2.64
C ASN A 245 7.59 12.46 -2.48
N ALA A 246 8.76 11.87 -2.26
CA ALA A 246 8.83 10.49 -1.81
C ALA A 246 8.27 10.36 -0.39
N PRO A 247 7.66 9.23 -0.01
CA PRO A 247 7.20 8.98 1.36
C PRO A 247 8.27 9.32 2.40
N GLY A 248 7.96 10.25 3.30
CA GLY A 248 8.87 10.71 4.35
C GLY A 248 9.88 11.78 3.94
N ASP A 249 10.05 12.06 2.66
CA ASP A 249 10.97 13.09 2.18
C ASP A 249 10.30 14.47 2.14
N ASN A 250 10.65 15.34 3.06
CA ASN A 250 10.15 16.72 3.10
C ASN A 250 11.07 17.73 2.41
N THR A 251 12.12 17.28 1.69
CA THR A 251 13.14 18.18 1.11
C THR A 251 12.80 18.67 -0.30
N GLY A 252 11.87 18.01 -0.98
CA GLY A 252 11.42 18.41 -2.30
C GLY A 252 10.81 17.27 -3.14
N PRO A 253 10.27 17.56 -4.31
CA PRO A 253 9.64 16.60 -5.19
C PRO A 253 10.63 15.59 -5.78
N CYS A 254 10.13 14.38 -6.09
CA CYS A 254 10.90 13.37 -6.80
C CYS A 254 11.28 13.83 -8.21
N SER A 255 10.35 14.48 -8.89
CA SER A 255 10.54 15.08 -10.20
C SER A 255 10.53 16.60 -10.08
N GLY A 256 11.68 17.22 -10.16
CA GLY A 256 11.82 18.67 -10.17
C GLY A 256 12.71 19.14 -11.30
N SER A 257 12.56 20.36 -11.75
CA SER A 257 13.47 21.00 -12.69
C SER A 257 14.41 21.93 -11.93
N SER A 258 15.70 21.67 -12.03
CA SER A 258 16.71 22.58 -11.48
C SER A 258 16.99 23.79 -12.40
N LYS A 259 16.39 23.80 -13.59
CA LYS A 259 16.50 24.90 -14.54
C LYS A 259 15.11 25.37 -14.92
N PRO A 260 14.85 26.69 -14.93
CA PRO A 260 13.61 27.24 -15.45
C PRO A 260 13.44 26.80 -16.90
N THR A 261 12.22 26.42 -17.25
CA THR A 261 11.84 26.34 -18.67
C THR A 261 11.57 27.76 -19.17
N LEU A 262 11.59 27.96 -20.49
CA LEU A 262 11.22 29.26 -21.07
C LEU A 262 9.81 29.71 -20.61
N MET A 263 8.90 28.76 -20.39
CA MET A 263 7.56 29.03 -19.90
C MET A 263 7.56 29.47 -18.42
N ASP A 264 8.39 28.85 -17.59
CA ASP A 264 8.56 29.25 -16.17
C ASP A 264 9.10 30.67 -16.08
N GLU A 265 10.08 31.04 -16.92
CA GLU A 265 10.63 32.40 -17.01
C GLU A 265 9.56 33.42 -17.44
N ILE A 266 8.73 33.07 -18.43
CA ILE A 266 7.63 33.93 -18.90
C ILE A 266 6.57 34.09 -17.81
N MET A 267 6.27 33.05 -17.06
CA MET A 267 5.25 33.03 -16.00
C MET A 267 5.78 33.53 -14.65
N GLY A 268 7.08 33.83 -14.53
CA GLY A 268 7.70 34.22 -13.27
C GLY A 268 7.71 33.12 -12.20
N VAL A 269 7.66 31.84 -12.62
CA VAL A 269 7.65 30.68 -11.74
C VAL A 269 9.09 30.28 -11.42
N THR A 270 9.42 30.19 -10.14
CA THR A 270 10.72 29.67 -9.70
C THR A 270 10.66 28.15 -9.71
N PRO A 271 11.52 27.44 -10.47
CA PRO A 271 11.55 25.98 -10.47
C PRO A 271 11.88 25.44 -9.08
N VAL A 272 11.17 24.41 -8.65
CA VAL A 272 11.49 23.68 -7.44
C VAL A 272 12.52 22.60 -7.80
N PRO A 273 13.74 22.63 -7.20
CA PRO A 273 14.74 21.60 -7.43
C PRO A 273 14.21 20.22 -6.99
N SER A 274 14.53 19.19 -7.78
CA SER A 274 14.23 17.82 -7.34
C SER A 274 14.97 17.44 -6.07
N SER A 275 14.35 16.59 -5.23
CA SER A 275 14.98 16.07 -4.03
C SER A 275 16.28 15.35 -4.37
N LYS A 276 17.34 15.67 -3.61
CA LYS A 276 18.64 14.98 -3.71
C LYS A 276 18.69 13.72 -2.85
N VAL A 277 17.71 13.53 -1.97
CA VAL A 277 17.69 12.46 -0.96
C VAL A 277 16.56 11.44 -1.15
N ALA A 278 15.65 11.64 -2.11
CA ALA A 278 14.52 10.73 -2.36
C ALA A 278 14.94 9.24 -2.45
N LYS A 279 16.11 8.95 -3.03
CA LYS A 279 16.69 7.60 -3.10
C LYS A 279 17.03 6.98 -1.74
N ASN A 280 17.08 7.78 -0.67
CA ASN A 280 17.30 7.27 0.69
C ASN A 280 16.03 6.67 1.30
N TYR A 281 14.87 6.95 0.72
CA TYR A 281 13.57 6.49 1.19
C TYR A 281 13.08 5.24 0.46
N GLY A 282 13.72 4.82 -0.63
CA GLY A 282 13.27 3.67 -1.38
C GLY A 282 14.30 3.01 -2.29
N TRP A 283 14.01 1.78 -2.68
CA TRP A 283 14.79 1.00 -3.64
C TRP A 283 14.24 1.18 -5.04
N ASN A 284 15.06 1.68 -5.95
CA ASN A 284 14.71 1.94 -7.34
C ASN A 284 15.82 1.45 -8.30
N MET A 285 15.61 1.62 -9.59
CA MET A 285 16.54 1.19 -10.64
C MET A 285 17.98 1.73 -10.46
N SER A 286 18.17 2.85 -9.76
CA SER A 286 19.51 3.45 -9.59
C SER A 286 20.29 2.88 -8.38
N ASN A 287 19.58 2.29 -7.40
CA ASN A 287 20.19 1.84 -6.15
C ASN A 287 19.81 0.42 -5.72
N SER A 288 18.94 -0.27 -6.47
CA SER A 288 18.50 -1.65 -6.18
C SER A 288 19.39 -2.74 -6.77
N LYS A 289 20.54 -2.36 -7.32
CA LYS A 289 21.51 -3.32 -7.87
C LYS A 289 22.10 -4.18 -6.78
N ASN A 290 22.42 -5.41 -7.15
CA ASN A 290 23.08 -6.35 -6.23
C ASN A 290 24.43 -5.78 -5.77
N ASP A 291 24.73 -5.85 -4.47
CA ASP A 291 26.01 -5.46 -3.86
C ASP A 291 27.16 -6.44 -4.17
N GLY A 292 27.05 -7.24 -5.23
CA GLY A 292 28.16 -8.02 -5.77
C GLY A 292 29.33 -7.12 -6.16
N PRO A 293 30.57 -7.65 -6.33
CA PRO A 293 31.73 -6.85 -6.64
C PRO A 293 31.39 -5.91 -7.79
N LYS A 294 31.75 -4.63 -7.63
CA LYS A 294 31.44 -3.52 -8.54
C LYS A 294 31.94 -3.79 -9.97
N GLU A 295 31.33 -4.70 -10.64
CA GLU A 295 31.40 -4.73 -12.08
C GLU A 295 30.49 -3.60 -12.55
N THR A 296 31.13 -2.54 -12.99
CA THR A 296 30.52 -1.39 -13.63
C THR A 296 29.52 -1.91 -14.65
N ALA A 297 28.23 -1.67 -14.40
CA ALA A 297 27.19 -1.94 -15.37
C ALA A 297 27.41 -1.01 -16.57
N ALA A 298 28.34 -1.41 -17.45
CA ALA A 298 28.60 -0.72 -18.69
C ALA A 298 27.33 -0.81 -19.55
N GLY A 299 26.68 0.33 -19.79
CA GLY A 299 25.48 0.42 -20.61
C GLY A 299 24.19 0.74 -19.88
N TRP A 300 24.24 1.07 -18.59
CA TRP A 300 23.08 1.59 -17.90
C TRP A 300 22.77 3.02 -18.36
N ASP A 301 21.61 3.22 -18.95
CA ASP A 301 21.03 4.54 -19.21
C ASP A 301 19.72 4.62 -18.41
N ASP A 302 19.69 5.44 -17.35
CA ASP A 302 18.53 5.71 -16.53
C ASP A 302 17.38 6.40 -17.27
N ARG A 303 17.63 6.84 -18.52
CA ARG A 303 16.63 7.41 -19.44
C ARG A 303 15.94 6.35 -20.28
N ASN A 304 16.40 5.10 -20.24
CA ASN A 304 15.85 4.04 -21.06
C ASN A 304 15.14 3.01 -20.17
N SER A 305 13.81 2.94 -20.26
CA SER A 305 12.98 1.99 -19.50
C SER A 305 13.27 0.51 -19.82
N ALA A 306 14.07 0.25 -20.84
CA ALA A 306 14.58 -1.07 -21.17
C ALA A 306 15.96 -1.26 -20.55
N CYS A 307 16.01 -1.50 -19.24
CA CYS A 307 17.26 -1.76 -18.55
C CYS A 307 17.94 -3.04 -19.06
N LYS A 308 19.07 -2.88 -19.74
CA LYS A 308 19.96 -4.00 -20.05
C LYS A 308 20.84 -4.27 -18.83
N ILE A 309 20.50 -5.28 -18.03
CA ILE A 309 21.24 -5.62 -16.82
C ILE A 309 22.17 -6.78 -17.14
N PRO A 310 23.48 -6.65 -16.83
CA PRO A 310 24.41 -7.78 -16.91
C PRO A 310 23.96 -8.88 -15.92
N ALA A 311 24.18 -10.13 -16.25
CA ALA A 311 23.78 -11.27 -15.44
C ALA A 311 24.25 -11.24 -13.97
N ASN A 312 25.27 -10.44 -13.66
CA ASN A 312 25.89 -10.33 -12.33
C ASN A 312 25.59 -9.00 -11.60
N GLY A 313 24.64 -8.20 -12.08
CA GLY A 313 24.30 -6.90 -11.48
C GLY A 313 22.81 -6.61 -11.56
N ALA A 314 21.99 -7.66 -11.52
CA ALA A 314 20.54 -7.55 -11.63
C ALA A 314 19.97 -6.70 -10.50
N MET A 315 19.08 -5.77 -10.86
CA MET A 315 18.20 -5.12 -9.89
C MET A 315 17.32 -6.16 -9.23
N ARG A 316 17.08 -6.01 -7.95
CA ARG A 316 16.25 -6.93 -7.18
C ARG A 316 15.46 -6.21 -6.10
N ILE A 317 14.47 -6.90 -5.57
CA ILE A 317 13.83 -6.58 -4.32
C ILE A 317 14.84 -6.82 -3.19
N HIS A 318 14.89 -5.89 -2.26
CA HIS A 318 15.78 -5.92 -1.09
C HIS A 318 14.99 -6.27 0.17
N LYS A 319 15.72 -6.59 1.24
CA LYS A 319 15.18 -6.78 2.57
C LYS A 319 14.38 -5.56 3.01
N GLN A 320 13.33 -5.81 3.75
CA GLN A 320 12.49 -4.81 4.38
C GLN A 320 13.29 -3.87 5.28
N GLY A 321 12.90 -2.61 5.37
CA GLY A 321 13.48 -1.65 6.31
C GLY A 321 14.89 -1.16 5.96
N GLY A 322 15.38 -1.46 4.77
CA GLY A 322 16.71 -1.05 4.33
C GLY A 322 16.84 0.43 3.96
N LYS A 323 15.75 1.19 4.01
CA LYS A 323 15.68 2.62 3.68
C LYS A 323 15.06 3.42 4.82
N LEU A 324 15.03 4.75 4.68
CA LEU A 324 14.41 5.63 5.67
C LEU A 324 12.87 5.47 5.64
N PRO A 325 12.22 5.54 6.81
CA PRO A 325 10.77 5.42 6.89
C PRO A 325 10.05 6.72 6.49
N SER A 326 8.72 6.61 6.30
CA SER A 326 7.83 7.77 6.23
C SER A 326 7.77 8.53 7.56
N GLY A 327 7.14 9.71 7.58
CA GLY A 327 6.97 10.51 8.80
C GLY A 327 6.23 9.79 9.93
N LEU A 328 5.45 8.76 9.62
CA LEU A 328 4.78 7.89 10.60
C LEU A 328 5.50 6.57 10.88
N GLY A 329 6.71 6.36 10.35
CA GLY A 329 7.51 5.19 10.64
C GLY A 329 7.24 3.96 9.78
N PHE A 330 6.51 4.09 8.68
CA PHE A 330 6.33 3.02 7.70
C PHE A 330 7.54 2.96 6.76
N TYR A 331 8.04 1.77 6.49
CA TYR A 331 9.20 1.54 5.63
C TYR A 331 8.78 1.07 4.25
N ASP A 332 9.69 1.25 3.28
CA ASP A 332 9.58 0.75 1.91
C ASP A 332 8.30 1.18 1.16
N LEU A 333 7.67 2.27 1.63
CA LEU A 333 6.57 2.90 0.89
C LEU A 333 7.04 3.55 -0.42
N ALA A 334 8.33 3.62 -0.68
CA ALA A 334 8.94 4.12 -1.90
C ALA A 334 9.78 3.02 -2.56
N GLY A 335 9.33 2.46 -3.66
CA GLY A 335 10.08 1.43 -4.40
C GLY A 335 9.96 0.04 -3.78
N ASN A 336 11.02 -0.75 -3.86
CA ASN A 336 11.11 -2.15 -3.47
C ASN A 336 10.12 -3.03 -4.21
N ALA A 337 9.01 -3.49 -3.59
CA ALA A 337 7.94 -4.18 -4.30
C ALA A 337 6.78 -3.22 -4.63
N TYR A 338 6.07 -3.47 -5.73
CA TYR A 338 4.77 -2.85 -5.94
C TYR A 338 3.77 -3.37 -4.90
N GLU A 339 2.93 -2.52 -4.37
CA GLU A 339 1.96 -2.88 -3.33
C GLU A 339 0.52 -2.77 -3.84
N TRP A 340 -0.19 -3.89 -3.86
CA TRP A 340 -1.61 -3.90 -4.17
C TRP A 340 -2.43 -3.17 -3.11
N CYS A 341 -3.31 -2.26 -3.56
CA CYS A 341 -4.37 -1.65 -2.77
C CYS A 341 -5.73 -2.26 -3.13
N TYR A 342 -6.71 -2.09 -2.24
CA TYR A 342 -8.04 -2.68 -2.48
C TYR A 342 -8.79 -2.00 -3.63
N ASP A 343 -8.56 -0.72 -3.85
CA ASP A 343 -9.36 0.13 -4.71
C ASP A 343 -9.30 -0.29 -6.18
N PHE A 344 -10.40 -0.05 -6.88
CA PHE A 344 -10.40 -0.10 -8.32
C PHE A 344 -9.54 1.03 -8.89
N GLY A 345 -8.95 0.79 -10.04
CA GLY A 345 -8.09 1.75 -10.71
C GLY A 345 -8.52 2.00 -12.14
N SER A 346 -7.89 3.00 -12.74
CA SER A 346 -7.98 3.24 -14.17
C SER A 346 -6.57 3.46 -14.71
N PRO A 347 -6.20 2.88 -15.84
CA PRO A 347 -4.91 3.13 -16.49
C PRO A 347 -4.83 4.53 -17.14
N TYR A 348 -5.97 5.26 -17.22
CA TYR A 348 -6.05 6.51 -17.97
C TYR A 348 -6.34 7.73 -17.10
N ASP A 349 -7.18 7.56 -16.06
CA ASP A 349 -7.59 8.66 -15.20
C ASP A 349 -8.09 8.09 -13.87
N TRP A 350 -7.54 8.58 -12.76
CA TRP A 350 -7.90 8.16 -11.42
C TRP A 350 -9.39 8.42 -11.06
N LYS A 351 -10.09 9.25 -11.83
CA LYS A 351 -11.52 9.51 -11.67
C LYS A 351 -12.40 8.32 -12.02
N TYR A 352 -11.87 7.37 -12.80
CA TYR A 352 -12.64 6.26 -13.33
C TYR A 352 -12.21 4.95 -12.67
N GLU A 353 -13.19 4.24 -12.14
CA GLU A 353 -13.04 2.85 -11.75
C GLU A 353 -13.29 1.98 -12.99
N VAL A 354 -12.25 1.33 -13.50
CA VAL A 354 -12.34 0.54 -14.73
C VAL A 354 -12.02 -0.91 -14.41
N TYR A 355 -13.02 -1.77 -14.58
CA TYR A 355 -12.80 -3.21 -14.52
C TYR A 355 -11.93 -3.68 -15.70
N PRO A 356 -10.98 -4.59 -15.52
CA PRO A 356 -10.64 -5.32 -14.28
C PRO A 356 -9.47 -4.68 -13.49
N TYR A 357 -9.25 -3.38 -13.60
CA TYR A 357 -8.08 -2.71 -13.05
C TYR A 357 -8.19 -2.48 -11.54
N LYS A 358 -7.10 -2.79 -10.85
CA LYS A 358 -6.90 -2.52 -9.43
C LYS A 358 -5.71 -1.60 -9.23
N THR A 359 -5.75 -0.82 -8.18
CA THR A 359 -4.69 0.14 -7.88
C THR A 359 -3.50 -0.54 -7.23
N MET A 360 -2.32 -0.17 -7.69
CA MET A 360 -1.03 -0.45 -7.05
C MET A 360 -0.37 0.86 -6.67
N LYS A 361 0.32 0.86 -5.56
CA LYS A 361 1.15 1.98 -5.13
C LYS A 361 2.61 1.71 -5.46
N HIS A 362 3.29 2.77 -5.82
CA HIS A 362 4.71 2.91 -6.15
C HIS A 362 5.27 2.17 -7.35
N GLY A 363 6.35 2.80 -7.86
CA GLY A 363 7.31 2.15 -8.73
C GLY A 363 8.13 1.14 -7.92
N GLY A 364 8.27 -0.10 -8.41
CA GLY A 364 9.09 -1.11 -7.76
C GLY A 364 10.60 -0.85 -7.91
N TYR A 365 11.40 -1.77 -7.41
CA TYR A 365 12.87 -1.75 -7.44
C TYR A 365 13.49 -1.45 -8.83
N ASN A 366 12.76 -1.69 -9.90
CA ASN A 366 13.16 -1.48 -11.29
C ASN A 366 12.56 -0.20 -11.94
N ALA A 367 11.87 0.61 -11.15
CA ALA A 367 11.29 1.86 -11.63
C ALA A 367 12.25 3.05 -11.44
N SER A 368 12.07 4.11 -12.23
CA SER A 368 12.75 5.38 -11.99
C SER A 368 12.27 6.01 -10.70
N TYR A 369 13.15 6.75 -10.01
CA TYR A 369 12.82 7.46 -8.78
C TYR A 369 11.71 8.52 -8.95
N VAL A 370 11.43 8.98 -10.16
CA VAL A 370 10.31 9.88 -10.43
C VAL A 370 8.95 9.24 -10.11
N TYR A 371 8.89 7.91 -10.05
CA TYR A 371 7.70 7.17 -9.64
C TYR A 371 7.61 6.98 -8.12
N PHE A 372 8.48 7.62 -7.34
CA PHE A 372 8.43 7.64 -5.87
C PHE A 372 7.50 8.73 -5.31
N GLU A 373 6.86 9.51 -6.16
CA GLU A 373 5.86 10.48 -5.72
C GLU A 373 4.77 9.80 -4.89
N SER A 374 4.54 10.28 -3.68
CA SER A 374 3.57 9.67 -2.74
C SER A 374 2.15 9.55 -3.33
N CYS A 375 1.78 10.44 -4.25
CA CYS A 375 0.53 10.38 -4.98
C CYS A 375 0.58 9.49 -6.23
N TYR A 376 1.77 9.03 -6.66
CA TYR A 376 1.87 8.15 -7.82
C TYR A 376 1.12 6.83 -7.56
N ARG A 377 0.41 6.40 -8.58
CA ARG A 377 -0.27 5.11 -8.60
C ARG A 377 -0.19 4.51 -9.99
N ARG A 378 -0.21 3.21 -10.00
CA ARG A 378 -0.36 2.38 -11.19
C ARG A 378 -1.66 1.60 -11.08
N SER A 379 -2.25 1.28 -12.19
CA SER A 379 -3.41 0.39 -12.24
C SER A 379 -3.11 -0.74 -13.20
N ASP A 380 -3.21 -1.96 -12.68
CA ASP A 380 -3.06 -3.19 -13.45
C ASP A 380 -4.33 -4.04 -13.32
N PRO A 381 -4.65 -4.88 -14.32
CA PRO A 381 -5.71 -5.84 -14.20
C PRO A 381 -5.51 -6.76 -12.99
N ALA A 382 -6.60 -7.10 -12.29
CA ALA A 382 -6.58 -7.89 -11.06
C ALA A 382 -5.87 -9.24 -11.17
N TYR A 383 -5.72 -9.78 -12.38
CA TYR A 383 -5.06 -11.05 -12.70
C TYR A 383 -3.58 -10.92 -13.04
N VAL A 384 -3.04 -9.70 -13.13
CA VAL A 384 -1.64 -9.51 -13.53
C VAL A 384 -0.71 -9.80 -12.35
N LYS A 385 0.22 -10.72 -12.58
CA LYS A 385 1.21 -11.20 -11.62
C LYS A 385 2.41 -10.26 -11.54
N THR A 386 2.30 -9.16 -10.79
CA THR A 386 3.35 -8.12 -10.78
C THR A 386 3.74 -7.62 -9.40
N GLY A 387 2.92 -7.79 -8.38
CA GLY A 387 3.11 -7.10 -7.10
C GLY A 387 3.36 -8.00 -5.91
N GLY A 388 3.61 -7.34 -4.81
CA GLY A 388 3.50 -7.81 -3.45
C GLY A 388 2.33 -7.13 -2.75
N LEU A 389 2.35 -7.10 -1.43
CA LEU A 389 1.29 -6.47 -0.64
C LEU A 389 1.81 -5.95 0.69
N ARG A 390 1.07 -5.01 1.23
CA ARG A 390 1.11 -4.55 2.62
C ARG A 390 -0.25 -4.84 3.26
N LEU A 391 -0.27 -5.08 4.56
CA LEU A 391 -1.50 -5.41 5.28
C LEU A 391 -2.13 -4.18 5.92
N ALA A 392 -3.46 -4.19 5.99
CA ALA A 392 -4.22 -3.28 6.82
C ALA A 392 -5.25 -4.04 7.66
N ARG A 393 -5.79 -3.38 8.70
CA ARG A 393 -6.89 -3.86 9.55
C ARG A 393 -7.79 -2.69 9.93
N ASN A 394 -9.08 -2.97 10.09
CA ASN A 394 -10.01 -2.03 10.72
C ASN A 394 -9.71 -1.94 12.23
N ARG A 395 -10.08 -0.81 12.83
CA ARG A 395 -9.99 -0.58 14.27
C ARG A 395 -11.35 -0.21 14.86
#